data_d5c0826075943d3238a22873d9abfbe9
#
_entry.id   d5c0826075943d3238a22873d9abfbe9
#
_cell.length_a   1.000
_cell.length_b   1.000
_cell.length_c   1.000
_cell.angle_alpha   90.00
_cell.angle_beta   90.00
_cell.angle_gamma   90.00
#
_symmetry.space_group_name_H-M   'P 1'
#
loop_
_entity.id
_entity.type
_entity.pdbx_description
1 polymer ?
#
loop_
_entity_poly.entity_id
_entity_poly.type
_entity_poly.pdbx_seq_one_letter_code
_entity_poly.pdbx_strand_id
1 'polypeptide(L)'
;MRLRKRAAGLLLGAAVLFLIGTNVQAGWLYVIAALLLGALAAGLVLPFAALRGLSIELAAPEEAEQGVPTIVELRVRGTARGVRRNVTVRDTHLEPVRTLLPPIRRRERVEATTLRTPRRRGEILTVGAELRSDAPFGVAERRFRAKLEARTLVLPRVFPLGALSFVEPIATNARAVHEAPRRGQGPDYLSVREYRPGDPMRHVHWALTARHGRLMVREFEEERTRRLVVVVDTERDEGDAWTPLDRCCSVAASVLDAATAHGQGARLIAARPGLGIDVLPRADRSEMFRWLAKLEASGVPLEEVLAGLGPEDLRGIETLVIAFPLWGRGGRPRLEGGVRRLVRLVSRVVCVLAEPGAGEAGRVAEALSAAGADVRRWGPAGDLVQAMRQEVRA
;
A
#
# COMPACT_ATOMS: atom_id res chain seq x y z
N MET A 1 -11.34 -5.56 34.35
CA MET A 1 -10.24 -6.01 35.23
C MET A 1 -10.07 -7.51 35.05
N ARG A 2 -8.86 -8.01 34.84
CA ARG A 2 -8.58 -9.44 34.83
C ARG A 2 -7.63 -9.76 35.97
N LEU A 3 -8.07 -10.59 36.89
CA LEU A 3 -7.22 -11.15 37.94
C LEU A 3 -6.28 -12.19 37.30
N ARG A 4 -5.02 -12.16 37.68
CA ARG A 4 -4.03 -13.14 37.22
C ARG A 4 -3.80 -14.22 38.28
N LYS A 5 -3.32 -15.39 37.90
CA LYS A 5 -3.00 -16.51 38.80
C LYS A 5 -2.08 -16.10 39.97
N ARG A 6 -1.28 -15.05 39.79
CA ARG A 6 -0.42 -14.46 40.85
C ARG A 6 -1.20 -13.93 42.05
N ALA A 7 -2.44 -13.41 41.86
CA ALA A 7 -3.29 -12.98 42.94
C ALA A 7 -3.67 -14.13 43.86
N ALA A 8 -4.04 -15.26 43.30
CA ALA A 8 -4.37 -16.47 44.04
C ALA A 8 -3.12 -17.01 44.80
N GLY A 9 -1.94 -16.95 44.20
CA GLY A 9 -0.68 -17.35 44.84
C GLY A 9 -0.34 -16.47 46.05
N LEU A 10 -0.47 -15.16 45.94
CA LEU A 10 -0.25 -14.24 47.06
C LEU A 10 -1.25 -14.44 48.21
N LEU A 11 -2.53 -14.63 47.87
CA LEU A 11 -3.57 -14.90 48.84
C LEU A 11 -3.33 -16.23 49.57
N LEU A 12 -3.05 -17.29 48.82
CA LEU A 12 -2.74 -18.60 49.37
C LEU A 12 -1.49 -18.56 50.25
N GLY A 13 -0.42 -17.92 49.80
CA GLY A 13 0.80 -17.74 50.59
C GLY A 13 0.55 -16.97 51.91
N ALA A 14 -0.23 -15.89 51.84
CA ALA A 14 -0.61 -15.16 53.03
C ALA A 14 -1.44 -15.99 54.02
N ALA A 15 -2.41 -16.76 53.51
CA ALA A 15 -3.24 -17.64 54.32
C ALA A 15 -2.42 -18.78 54.99
N VAL A 16 -1.51 -19.41 54.23
CA VAL A 16 -0.62 -20.47 54.75
C VAL A 16 0.29 -19.90 55.86
N LEU A 17 0.92 -18.75 55.61
CA LEU A 17 1.78 -18.11 56.61
C LEU A 17 1.00 -17.68 57.88
N PHE A 18 -0.22 -17.21 57.70
CA PHE A 18 -1.10 -16.87 58.82
C PHE A 18 -1.44 -18.13 59.65
N LEU A 19 -1.80 -19.25 59.02
CA LEU A 19 -2.10 -20.53 59.70
C LEU A 19 -0.86 -21.10 60.40
N ILE A 20 0.31 -21.03 59.80
CA ILE A 20 1.55 -21.49 60.42
C ILE A 20 1.88 -20.58 61.62
N GLY A 21 1.68 -19.26 61.47
CA GLY A 21 1.90 -18.30 62.54
C GLY A 21 1.02 -18.52 63.77
N THR A 22 -0.26 -18.92 63.56
CA THR A 22 -1.15 -19.29 64.65
C THR A 22 -0.74 -20.58 65.37
N ASN A 23 -0.20 -21.54 64.63
CA ASN A 23 0.24 -22.81 65.21
C ASN A 23 1.59 -22.73 65.94
N VAL A 24 2.53 -21.96 65.36
CA VAL A 24 3.91 -21.82 65.90
C VAL A 24 4.02 -20.64 66.86
N GLN A 25 3.00 -19.80 66.97
CA GLN A 25 2.95 -18.53 67.75
C GLN A 25 4.09 -17.56 67.40
N ALA A 26 4.56 -17.59 66.15
CA ALA A 26 5.69 -16.77 65.70
C ALA A 26 5.21 -15.44 65.13
N GLY A 27 5.31 -14.33 65.84
CA GLY A 27 4.83 -13.00 65.48
C GLY A 27 5.29 -12.45 64.14
N TRP A 28 6.49 -12.77 63.72
CA TRP A 28 7.05 -12.35 62.43
C TRP A 28 6.36 -12.97 61.23
N LEU A 29 5.72 -14.13 61.35
CA LEU A 29 4.92 -14.76 60.30
C LEU A 29 3.66 -13.92 59.97
N TYR A 30 3.03 -13.31 60.95
CA TYR A 30 1.90 -12.41 60.73
C TYR A 30 2.33 -11.15 59.97
N VAL A 31 3.56 -10.64 60.28
CA VAL A 31 4.08 -9.49 59.54
C VAL A 31 4.26 -9.79 58.08
N ILE A 32 4.81 -10.96 57.74
CA ILE A 32 4.97 -11.37 56.35
C ILE A 32 3.61 -11.60 55.69
N ALA A 33 2.67 -12.26 56.35
CA ALA A 33 1.31 -12.43 55.83
C ALA A 33 0.63 -11.09 55.55
N ALA A 34 0.76 -10.12 56.47
CA ALA A 34 0.24 -8.77 56.28
C ALA A 34 0.91 -8.01 55.11
N LEU A 35 2.23 -8.18 54.90
CA LEU A 35 2.94 -7.62 53.74
C LEU A 35 2.43 -8.21 52.44
N LEU A 36 2.19 -9.52 52.37
CA LEU A 36 1.63 -10.17 51.18
C LEU A 36 0.19 -9.68 50.88
N LEU A 37 -0.64 -9.51 51.91
CA LEU A 37 -1.98 -8.91 51.77
C LEU A 37 -1.90 -7.43 51.34
N GLY A 38 -0.97 -6.68 51.89
CA GLY A 38 -0.68 -5.30 51.48
C GLY A 38 -0.24 -5.21 50.01
N ALA A 39 0.64 -6.13 49.57
CA ALA A 39 1.06 -6.23 48.18
C ALA A 39 -0.11 -6.62 47.25
N LEU A 40 -0.98 -7.53 47.72
CA LEU A 40 -2.20 -7.90 46.99
C LEU A 40 -3.13 -6.69 46.85
N ALA A 41 -3.42 -5.98 47.92
CA ALA A 41 -4.27 -4.79 47.93
C ALA A 41 -3.69 -3.67 47.03
N ALA A 42 -2.39 -3.41 47.14
CA ALA A 42 -1.69 -2.47 46.27
C ALA A 42 -1.77 -2.91 44.78
N GLY A 43 -1.56 -4.19 44.50
CA GLY A 43 -1.66 -4.76 43.14
C GLY A 43 -3.08 -4.71 42.54
N LEU A 44 -4.12 -4.62 43.37
CA LEU A 44 -5.51 -4.42 42.95
C LEU A 44 -5.83 -2.94 42.69
N VAL A 45 -5.34 -2.03 43.52
CA VAL A 45 -5.71 -0.59 43.50
C VAL A 45 -4.83 0.22 42.54
N LEU A 46 -3.51 0.01 42.56
CA LEU A 46 -2.58 0.83 41.78
C LEU A 46 -2.77 0.82 40.27
N PRO A 47 -3.16 -0.31 39.60
CA PRO A 47 -3.45 -0.29 38.18
C PRO A 47 -4.58 0.67 37.80
N PHE A 48 -5.54 0.90 38.70
CA PHE A 48 -6.61 1.89 38.51
C PHE A 48 -6.06 3.32 38.54
N ALA A 49 -5.21 3.59 39.53
CA ALA A 49 -4.57 4.89 39.65
C ALA A 49 -3.62 5.18 38.50
N ALA A 50 -2.94 4.14 37.96
CA ALA A 50 -1.99 4.28 36.87
C ALA A 50 -2.62 4.73 35.55
N LEU A 51 -3.87 4.32 35.27
CA LEU A 51 -4.56 4.67 34.02
C LEU A 51 -5.48 5.89 34.15
N ARG A 52 -5.74 6.34 35.37
CA ARG A 52 -6.64 7.47 35.61
C ARG A 52 -5.99 8.80 35.21
N GLY A 53 -6.69 9.58 34.39
CA GLY A 53 -6.24 10.89 33.94
C GLY A 53 -5.04 10.82 32.96
N LEU A 54 -5.08 9.87 32.04
CA LEU A 54 -4.23 9.84 30.85
C LEU A 54 -5.05 10.22 29.64
N SER A 55 -4.55 11.15 28.82
CA SER A 55 -5.02 11.41 27.46
C SER A 55 -3.97 10.88 26.48
N ILE A 56 -4.45 10.32 25.37
CA ILE A 56 -3.58 9.80 24.32
C ILE A 56 -3.92 10.52 23.03
N GLU A 57 -2.89 10.90 22.32
CA GLU A 57 -2.94 11.41 20.97
C GLU A 57 -2.03 10.53 20.11
N LEU A 58 -2.47 10.17 18.93
CA LEU A 58 -1.67 9.44 17.94
C LEU A 58 -1.30 10.40 16.84
N ALA A 59 -0.01 10.61 16.64
CA ALA A 59 0.52 11.29 15.48
C ALA A 59 1.11 10.24 14.53
N ALA A 60 0.46 10.03 13.41
CA ALA A 60 0.92 9.20 12.32
C ALA A 60 1.21 10.09 11.11
N PRO A 61 2.12 9.71 10.21
CA PRO A 61 2.34 10.44 8.98
C PRO A 61 1.07 10.43 8.12
N GLU A 62 0.90 11.43 7.27
CA GLU A 62 -0.23 11.51 6.35
C GLU A 62 -0.25 10.34 5.36
N GLU A 63 0.93 9.88 4.96
CA GLU A 63 1.12 8.77 4.05
C GLU A 63 2.09 7.74 4.62
N ALA A 64 1.81 6.47 4.35
CA ALA A 64 2.66 5.33 4.69
C ALA A 64 2.66 4.34 3.52
N GLU A 65 3.68 3.52 3.40
CA GLU A 65 3.75 2.48 2.37
C GLU A 65 3.41 1.11 2.97
N GLN A 66 2.62 0.32 2.26
CA GLN A 66 2.24 -1.03 2.68
C GLN A 66 3.48 -1.92 2.84
N GLY A 67 3.56 -2.62 3.97
CA GLY A 67 4.68 -3.52 4.26
C GLY A 67 6.00 -2.83 4.63
N VAL A 68 6.04 -1.50 4.68
CA VAL A 68 7.22 -0.73 5.09
C VAL A 68 7.05 -0.22 6.52
N PRO A 69 8.04 -0.46 7.43
CA PRO A 69 7.99 0.07 8.78
C PRO A 69 7.91 1.61 8.78
N THR A 70 6.85 2.14 9.36
CA THR A 70 6.56 3.57 9.42
C THR A 70 6.65 4.05 10.86
N ILE A 71 7.27 5.19 11.07
CA ILE A 71 7.40 5.82 12.38
C ILE A 71 6.06 6.43 12.79
N VAL A 72 5.57 6.04 13.96
CA VAL A 72 4.34 6.56 14.57
C VAL A 72 4.66 7.09 15.96
N GLU A 73 4.21 8.29 16.26
CA GLU A 73 4.40 8.93 17.55
C GLU A 73 3.15 8.81 18.43
N LEU A 74 3.33 8.26 19.59
CA LEU A 74 2.32 8.18 20.62
C LEU A 74 2.57 9.29 21.64
N ARG A 75 1.68 10.26 21.71
CA ARG A 75 1.74 11.39 22.64
C ARG A 75 0.80 11.14 23.80
N VAL A 76 1.34 10.81 24.95
CA VAL A 76 0.55 10.55 26.15
C VAL A 76 0.75 11.68 27.14
N ARG A 77 -0.33 12.28 27.59
CA ARG A 77 -0.33 13.39 28.57
C ARG A 77 -0.99 12.96 29.87
N GLY A 78 -0.29 13.22 31.00
CA GLY A 78 -0.84 13.03 32.33
C GLY A 78 -1.62 14.26 32.78
N THR A 79 -2.90 14.11 33.15
CA THR A 79 -3.74 15.18 33.68
C THR A 79 -3.89 15.11 35.20
N ALA A 80 -3.75 13.93 35.79
CA ALA A 80 -3.94 13.71 37.23
C ALA A 80 -2.63 13.83 38.02
N ARG A 81 -2.74 14.07 39.34
CA ARG A 81 -1.60 14.15 40.27
C ARG A 81 -0.88 12.81 40.42
N GLY A 82 0.44 12.83 40.63
CA GLY A 82 1.31 11.65 40.79
C GLY A 82 1.97 11.19 39.50
N VAL A 83 2.91 10.23 39.63
CA VAL A 83 3.67 9.64 38.54
C VAL A 83 2.98 8.36 38.09
N ARG A 84 2.74 8.23 36.80
CA ARG A 84 2.20 7.00 36.17
C ARG A 84 3.36 6.17 35.66
N ARG A 85 3.45 4.91 36.07
CA ARG A 85 4.52 3.98 35.69
C ARG A 85 3.92 2.70 35.14
N ASN A 86 4.70 1.98 34.36
CA ASN A 86 4.34 0.68 33.78
C ASN A 86 3.00 0.73 33.00
N VAL A 87 2.85 1.78 32.20
CA VAL A 87 1.75 1.91 31.27
C VAL A 87 2.23 1.40 29.93
N THR A 88 1.55 0.42 29.37
CA THR A 88 1.77 -0.04 28.02
C THR A 88 0.64 0.43 27.13
N VAL A 89 0.97 0.84 25.92
CA VAL A 89 0.00 1.17 24.88
C VAL A 89 0.05 0.13 23.78
N ARG A 90 -1.11 -0.19 23.23
CA ARG A 90 -1.27 -1.06 22.06
C ARG A 90 -2.13 -0.35 21.05
N ASP A 91 -1.62 -0.26 19.83
CA ASP A 91 -2.39 0.08 18.65
C ASP A 91 -2.94 -1.22 18.04
N THR A 92 -4.25 -1.26 17.76
CA THR A 92 -4.92 -2.47 17.27
C THR A 92 -5.10 -2.49 15.75
N HIS A 93 -4.78 -1.37 15.07
CA HIS A 93 -5.10 -1.21 13.66
C HIS A 93 -3.87 -1.35 12.74
N LEU A 94 -2.78 -0.64 13.06
CA LEU A 94 -1.58 -0.73 12.23
C LEU A 94 -0.82 -2.03 12.48
N GLU A 95 -0.37 -2.23 13.71
CA GLU A 95 0.26 -3.49 14.13
C GLU A 95 0.08 -3.70 15.63
N PRO A 96 -0.24 -4.92 16.09
CA PRO A 96 -0.55 -5.15 17.50
C PRO A 96 0.70 -5.23 18.39
N VAL A 97 1.64 -4.31 18.24
CA VAL A 97 2.84 -4.22 19.08
C VAL A 97 2.53 -3.47 20.37
N ARG A 98 3.11 -3.91 21.48
CA ARG A 98 3.00 -3.25 22.79
C ARG A 98 4.21 -2.35 23.00
N THR A 99 3.96 -1.07 23.27
CA THR A 99 5.00 -0.10 23.62
C THR A 99 4.90 0.25 25.08
N LEU A 100 6.00 0.08 25.83
CA LEU A 100 6.09 0.53 27.21
C LEU A 100 6.37 2.03 27.22
N LEU A 101 5.52 2.79 27.92
CA LEU A 101 5.71 4.23 28.06
C LEU A 101 6.67 4.53 29.22
N PRO A 102 7.51 5.56 29.12
CA PRO A 102 8.28 6.05 30.24
C PRO A 102 7.36 6.61 31.35
N PRO A 103 7.87 6.84 32.57
CA PRO A 103 7.08 7.38 33.66
C PRO A 103 6.47 8.72 33.28
N ILE A 104 5.15 8.86 33.44
CA ILE A 104 4.40 10.07 33.07
C ILE A 104 4.04 10.88 34.30
N ARG A 105 4.49 12.13 34.40
CA ARG A 105 4.17 13.07 35.45
C ARG A 105 2.98 13.95 35.09
N ARG A 106 2.44 14.65 36.05
CA ARG A 106 1.35 15.60 35.84
C ARG A 106 1.77 16.71 34.87
N ARG A 107 0.93 17.00 33.88
CA ARG A 107 1.15 17.97 32.78
C ARG A 107 2.35 17.67 31.89
N GLU A 108 3.04 16.58 32.14
CA GLU A 108 4.11 16.11 31.25
C GLU A 108 3.52 15.46 30.03
N ARG A 109 4.11 15.74 28.86
CA ARG A 109 3.89 15.01 27.62
C ARG A 109 5.01 14.01 27.48
N VAL A 110 4.66 12.78 27.29
CA VAL A 110 5.59 11.71 26.98
C VAL A 110 5.33 11.29 25.56
N GLU A 111 6.36 11.40 24.74
CA GLU A 111 6.34 10.95 23.36
C GLU A 111 7.06 9.63 23.30
N ALA A 112 6.40 8.64 22.75
CA ALA A 112 6.99 7.34 22.48
C ALA A 112 6.90 7.07 20.99
N THR A 113 8.05 6.98 20.37
CA THR A 113 8.16 6.60 18.95
C THR A 113 8.11 5.09 18.84
N THR A 114 7.33 4.60 17.91
CA THR A 114 7.25 3.17 17.62
C THR A 114 7.18 2.97 16.12
N LEU A 115 7.66 1.81 15.67
CA LEU A 115 7.54 1.40 14.28
C LEU A 115 6.25 0.60 14.09
N ARG A 116 5.51 0.93 13.06
CA ARG A 116 4.28 0.24 12.66
C ARG A 116 4.39 -0.13 11.19
N THR A 117 4.13 -1.39 10.88
CA THR A 117 4.14 -1.86 9.50
C THR A 117 2.69 -2.01 9.04
N PRO A 118 2.19 -1.13 8.16
CA PRO A 118 0.86 -1.24 7.61
C PRO A 118 0.75 -2.52 6.77
N ARG A 119 -0.28 -3.33 7.04
CA ARG A 119 -0.46 -4.61 6.36
C ARG A 119 -1.37 -4.55 5.15
N ARG A 120 -2.17 -3.49 5.05
CA ARG A 120 -3.16 -3.29 4.01
C ARG A 120 -3.08 -1.86 3.50
N ARG A 121 -3.27 -1.65 2.20
CA ARG A 121 -3.41 -0.32 1.61
C ARG A 121 -4.78 0.28 1.93
N GLY A 122 -4.94 1.57 1.72
CA GLY A 122 -6.20 2.28 1.89
C GLY A 122 -6.16 3.35 2.97
N GLU A 123 -7.30 3.97 3.22
CA GLU A 123 -7.42 5.07 4.17
C GLU A 123 -7.74 4.53 5.58
N ILE A 124 -6.90 4.85 6.56
CA ILE A 124 -7.13 4.52 7.97
C ILE A 124 -7.70 5.76 8.65
N LEU A 125 -9.00 5.71 8.94
CA LEU A 125 -9.70 6.86 9.54
C LEU A 125 -9.64 6.88 11.06
N THR A 126 -9.63 5.71 11.69
CA THR A 126 -9.70 5.59 13.15
C THR A 126 -8.76 4.51 13.64
N VAL A 127 -7.97 4.84 14.64
CA VAL A 127 -7.06 3.90 15.30
C VAL A 127 -7.53 3.65 16.74
N GLY A 128 -7.73 2.39 17.08
CA GLY A 128 -8.05 1.99 18.45
C GLY A 128 -6.77 1.83 19.26
N ALA A 129 -6.58 2.63 20.31
CA ALA A 129 -5.51 2.41 21.28
C ALA A 129 -6.05 1.77 22.56
N GLU A 130 -5.30 0.79 23.04
CA GLU A 130 -5.58 0.15 24.33
C GLU A 130 -4.40 0.42 25.28
N LEU A 131 -4.67 1.17 26.34
CA LEU A 131 -3.73 1.32 27.45
C LEU A 131 -3.90 0.18 28.43
N ARG A 132 -2.81 -0.33 28.95
CA ARG A 132 -2.78 -1.37 29.98
C ARG A 132 -1.81 -1.03 31.08
N SER A 133 -2.18 -1.39 32.30
CA SER A 133 -1.26 -1.43 33.44
C SER A 133 -1.56 -2.63 34.31
N ASP A 134 -0.52 -3.32 34.74
CA ASP A 134 -0.56 -4.41 35.70
C ASP A 134 0.41 -4.19 36.86
N ALA A 135 0.90 -2.96 37.00
CA ALA A 135 1.86 -2.56 38.01
C ALA A 135 1.21 -2.50 39.40
N PRO A 136 1.99 -2.75 40.48
CA PRO A 136 3.40 -3.11 40.50
C PRO A 136 3.66 -4.60 40.41
N PHE A 137 2.75 -5.46 40.85
CA PHE A 137 3.02 -6.90 41.09
C PHE A 137 2.43 -7.84 40.03
N GLY A 138 1.75 -7.29 39.02
CA GLY A 138 1.07 -8.08 37.99
C GLY A 138 -0.07 -8.95 38.56
N VAL A 139 -0.69 -8.53 39.65
CA VAL A 139 -1.80 -9.21 40.31
C VAL A 139 -3.12 -9.00 39.59
N ALA A 140 -3.34 -7.77 39.15
CA ALA A 140 -4.50 -7.39 38.36
C ALA A 140 -4.06 -6.58 37.16
N GLU A 141 -4.76 -6.81 36.04
CA GLU A 141 -4.58 -6.04 34.80
C GLU A 141 -5.80 -5.13 34.61
N ARG A 142 -5.54 -3.85 34.40
CA ARG A 142 -6.54 -2.89 33.96
C ARG A 142 -6.26 -2.46 32.53
N ARG A 143 -7.34 -2.31 31.79
CA ARG A 143 -7.31 -1.86 30.38
C ARG A 143 -8.20 -0.64 30.23
N PHE A 144 -7.74 0.29 29.44
CA PHE A 144 -8.50 1.44 29.01
C PHE A 144 -8.40 1.52 27.48
N ARG A 145 -9.55 1.59 26.81
CA ARG A 145 -9.61 1.71 25.36
C ARG A 145 -9.95 3.14 25.00
N ALA A 146 -9.18 3.72 24.14
CA ALA A 146 -9.42 5.02 23.52
C ALA A 146 -9.53 4.83 22.01
N LYS A 147 -10.52 5.49 21.41
CA LYS A 147 -10.54 5.67 19.97
C LYS A 147 -9.68 6.90 19.68
N LEU A 148 -8.66 6.72 18.86
CA LEU A 148 -7.80 7.79 18.39
C LEU A 148 -8.13 7.98 16.91
N GLU A 149 -8.31 9.21 16.52
CA GLU A 149 -8.47 9.55 15.11
C GLU A 149 -7.11 9.86 14.53
N ALA A 150 -6.65 9.01 13.63
CA ALA A 150 -5.48 9.25 12.79
C ALA A 150 -5.85 8.93 11.34
N ARG A 151 -5.60 9.88 10.47
CA ARG A 151 -5.76 9.71 9.04
C ARG A 151 -4.39 9.42 8.46
N THR A 152 -4.20 8.21 7.98
CA THR A 152 -2.97 7.79 7.30
C THR A 152 -3.38 7.05 6.05
N LEU A 153 -3.00 7.58 4.91
CA LEU A 153 -3.22 6.90 3.65
C LEU A 153 -2.09 5.91 3.41
N VAL A 154 -2.42 4.63 3.41
CA VAL A 154 -1.44 3.57 3.12
C VAL A 154 -1.39 3.33 1.62
N LEU A 155 -0.29 3.74 1.01
CA LEU A 155 0.00 3.57 -0.40
C LEU A 155 0.34 2.11 -0.72
N PRO A 156 0.09 1.63 -1.94
CA PRO A 156 0.56 0.32 -2.36
C PRO A 156 2.08 0.25 -2.33
N ARG A 157 2.64 -0.92 -2.05
CA ARG A 157 4.07 -1.12 -2.08
C ARG A 157 4.61 -1.03 -3.49
N VAL A 158 5.68 -0.26 -3.66
CA VAL A 158 6.39 -0.10 -4.93
C VAL A 158 7.67 -0.93 -4.89
N PHE A 159 7.84 -1.79 -5.88
CA PHE A 159 9.04 -2.58 -6.07
C PHE A 159 9.89 -1.94 -7.17
N PRO A 160 11.20 -1.72 -6.94
CA PRO A 160 12.08 -1.11 -7.95
C PRO A 160 12.37 -2.10 -9.07
N LEU A 161 11.53 -2.10 -10.11
CA LEU A 161 11.61 -3.07 -11.20
C LEU A 161 12.83 -2.85 -12.11
N GLY A 162 13.42 -1.66 -12.09
CA GLY A 162 14.51 -1.29 -13.00
C GLY A 162 14.05 -1.21 -14.46
N ALA A 163 14.94 -1.52 -15.38
CA ALA A 163 14.58 -1.59 -16.79
C ALA A 163 13.73 -2.84 -17.06
N LEU A 164 12.53 -2.63 -17.56
CA LEU A 164 11.62 -3.69 -17.99
C LEU A 164 11.75 -3.87 -19.49
N SER A 165 11.81 -5.12 -19.97
CA SER A 165 11.94 -5.42 -21.39
C SER A 165 10.79 -4.90 -22.27
N PHE A 166 9.69 -4.54 -21.65
CA PHE A 166 8.49 -4.00 -22.31
C PHE A 166 8.25 -2.50 -22.00
N VAL A 167 9.14 -1.87 -21.22
CA VAL A 167 9.19 -0.43 -20.99
C VAL A 167 10.53 0.05 -21.54
N GLU A 168 10.54 0.44 -22.80
CA GLU A 168 11.75 0.98 -23.42
C GLU A 168 11.99 2.42 -22.95
N PRO A 169 13.23 2.79 -22.60
CA PRO A 169 13.55 4.18 -22.33
C PRO A 169 13.24 5.01 -23.58
N ILE A 170 12.54 6.11 -23.43
CA ILE A 170 12.48 7.12 -24.49
C ILE A 170 13.92 7.61 -24.64
N ALA A 171 14.54 7.24 -25.74
CA ALA A 171 15.91 7.63 -26.03
C ALA A 171 15.98 9.18 -26.13
N THR A 172 16.42 9.79 -25.05
CA THR A 172 16.81 11.21 -25.00
C THR A 172 18.18 11.41 -25.68
N ASN A 173 18.81 10.33 -26.14
CA ASN A 173 20.13 10.36 -26.77
C ASN A 173 20.02 10.29 -28.28
N ALA A 174 20.72 11.21 -28.93
CA ALA A 174 20.93 11.41 -30.37
C ALA A 174 21.46 10.18 -31.17
N ARG A 175 21.30 8.97 -30.69
CA ARG A 175 21.71 7.72 -31.36
C ARG A 175 20.57 6.82 -31.83
N ALA A 176 19.32 7.13 -31.50
CA ALA A 176 18.16 6.50 -32.15
C ALA A 176 17.93 7.14 -33.54
N VAL A 177 18.93 7.01 -34.40
CA VAL A 177 19.04 7.70 -35.71
C VAL A 177 18.16 7.08 -36.80
N HIS A 178 17.28 6.11 -36.51
CA HIS A 178 16.64 5.38 -37.60
C HIS A 178 15.12 5.34 -37.61
N GLU A 179 14.43 5.94 -36.65
CA GLU A 179 13.01 6.26 -36.85
C GLU A 179 12.84 7.78 -36.88
N ALA A 180 12.60 8.30 -38.09
CA ALA A 180 12.31 9.71 -38.29
C ALA A 180 11.16 10.15 -37.34
N PRO A 181 11.29 11.29 -36.63
CA PRO A 181 10.24 11.82 -35.76
C PRO A 181 8.95 11.94 -36.59
N ARG A 182 7.87 11.31 -36.09
CA ARG A 182 6.58 11.40 -36.75
C ARG A 182 5.98 12.78 -36.51
N ARG A 183 5.42 13.36 -37.56
CA ARG A 183 4.76 14.67 -37.52
C ARG A 183 3.44 14.56 -36.80
N GLY A 184 3.20 15.41 -35.79
CA GLY A 184 2.00 15.40 -34.98
C GLY A 184 1.60 16.79 -34.49
N GLN A 185 0.80 16.86 -33.46
CA GLN A 185 0.30 18.10 -32.83
C GLN A 185 0.80 18.25 -31.38
N GLY A 186 1.94 17.66 -31.02
CA GLY A 186 2.53 17.76 -29.69
C GLY A 186 3.04 19.17 -29.35
N PRO A 187 3.42 19.42 -28.09
CA PRO A 187 3.90 20.72 -27.63
C PRO A 187 5.35 20.99 -28.08
N ASP A 188 6.11 19.96 -28.45
CA ASP A 188 7.53 20.09 -28.78
C ASP A 188 7.75 20.47 -30.24
N TYR A 189 8.55 21.51 -30.42
CA TYR A 189 8.91 22.05 -31.70
C TYR A 189 9.90 21.12 -32.42
N LEU A 190 9.49 20.61 -33.61
CA LEU A 190 10.32 19.73 -34.39
C LEU A 190 11.16 20.47 -35.42
N SER A 191 10.50 21.23 -36.31
CA SER A 191 11.14 21.94 -37.42
C SER A 191 10.23 22.99 -38.02
N VAL A 192 10.75 23.75 -39.01
CA VAL A 192 9.97 24.62 -39.87
C VAL A 192 10.10 24.12 -41.31
N ARG A 193 8.97 24.01 -42.00
CA ARG A 193 8.94 23.73 -43.43
C ARG A 193 8.06 24.68 -44.20
N GLU A 194 8.13 24.59 -45.47
CA GLU A 194 7.25 25.33 -46.36
C GLU A 194 5.79 24.83 -46.24
N TYR A 195 4.84 25.76 -46.27
CA TYR A 195 3.41 25.53 -46.18
C TYR A 195 2.94 24.60 -47.35
N ARG A 196 2.02 23.70 -47.02
CA ARG A 196 1.32 22.87 -48.00
C ARG A 196 -0.19 23.11 -47.86
N PRO A 197 -0.95 23.07 -48.99
CA PRO A 197 -2.40 23.16 -48.91
C PRO A 197 -2.99 22.15 -47.90
N GLY A 198 -3.77 22.66 -46.94
CA GLY A 198 -4.32 21.84 -45.83
C GLY A 198 -3.64 22.04 -44.48
N ASP A 199 -2.49 22.73 -44.43
CA ASP A 199 -1.85 23.02 -43.14
C ASP A 199 -2.66 24.08 -42.36
N PRO A 200 -2.79 23.93 -41.02
CA PRO A 200 -3.49 24.92 -40.20
C PRO A 200 -2.76 26.27 -40.16
N MET A 201 -3.42 27.36 -40.51
CA MET A 201 -2.86 28.72 -40.52
C MET A 201 -2.33 29.17 -39.14
N ARG A 202 -2.85 28.60 -38.05
CA ARG A 202 -2.36 28.86 -36.67
C ARG A 202 -0.91 28.39 -36.44
N HIS A 203 -0.41 27.48 -37.26
CA HIS A 203 0.95 26.95 -37.17
C HIS A 203 1.93 27.73 -38.04
N VAL A 204 1.50 28.75 -38.77
CA VAL A 204 2.38 29.57 -39.58
C VAL A 204 3.36 30.33 -38.70
N HIS A 205 4.64 30.25 -39.08
CA HIS A 205 5.74 30.99 -38.41
C HIS A 205 5.97 32.33 -39.11
N TRP A 206 5.20 33.34 -38.71
CA TRP A 206 5.16 34.64 -39.38
C TRP A 206 6.52 35.32 -39.55
N ALA A 207 7.42 35.21 -38.55
CA ALA A 207 8.73 35.83 -38.62
C ALA A 207 9.62 35.19 -39.68
N LEU A 208 9.59 33.84 -39.84
CA LEU A 208 10.33 33.16 -40.91
C LEU A 208 9.66 33.32 -42.27
N THR A 209 8.34 33.38 -42.34
CA THR A 209 7.55 33.69 -43.52
C THR A 209 7.97 35.06 -44.09
N ALA A 210 8.06 36.11 -43.26
CA ALA A 210 8.50 37.43 -43.67
C ALA A 210 9.93 37.45 -44.18
N ARG A 211 10.81 36.62 -43.58
CA ARG A 211 12.25 36.55 -43.96
C ARG A 211 12.48 35.80 -45.26
N HIS A 212 11.71 34.78 -45.53
CA HIS A 212 11.89 33.90 -46.71
C HIS A 212 10.93 34.20 -47.86
N GLY A 213 9.95 35.09 -47.68
CA GLY A 213 9.00 35.47 -48.72
C GLY A 213 7.99 34.38 -49.11
N ARG A 214 7.92 33.27 -48.36
CA ARG A 214 7.03 32.14 -48.59
C ARG A 214 6.49 31.64 -47.20
N LEU A 215 5.28 31.11 -47.23
CA LEU A 215 4.62 30.67 -46.02
C LEU A 215 5.41 29.51 -45.38
N MET A 216 5.84 29.69 -44.15
CA MET A 216 6.59 28.74 -43.36
C MET A 216 5.73 28.25 -42.20
N VAL A 217 5.62 26.91 -42.01
CA VAL A 217 4.80 26.30 -40.97
C VAL A 217 5.67 25.58 -39.96
N ARG A 218 5.37 25.78 -38.68
CA ARG A 218 5.97 25.04 -37.58
C ARG A 218 5.47 23.60 -37.63
N GLU A 219 6.39 22.66 -37.64
CA GLU A 219 6.12 21.25 -37.41
C GLU A 219 6.35 20.94 -35.93
N PHE A 220 5.42 20.23 -35.37
CA PHE A 220 5.50 19.74 -34.00
C PHE A 220 5.75 18.24 -33.99
N GLU A 221 6.42 17.75 -32.97
CA GLU A 221 6.57 16.32 -32.76
C GLU A 221 5.21 15.71 -32.40
N GLU A 222 4.93 14.50 -32.85
CA GLU A 222 3.77 13.74 -32.41
C GLU A 222 3.90 13.48 -30.91
N GLU A 223 2.92 13.90 -30.15
CA GLU A 223 2.90 13.66 -28.69
C GLU A 223 2.83 12.17 -28.42
N ARG A 224 3.99 11.53 -28.23
CA ARG A 224 4.11 10.11 -27.86
C ARG A 224 3.77 9.90 -26.39
N THR A 225 2.59 10.36 -25.98
CA THR A 225 2.27 10.54 -24.56
C THR A 225 1.83 9.26 -23.88
N ARG A 226 1.39 8.23 -24.61
CA ARG A 226 0.84 7.03 -23.98
C ARG A 226 1.29 5.79 -24.71
N ARG A 227 2.30 5.09 -24.16
CA ARG A 227 2.74 3.81 -24.71
C ARG A 227 2.27 2.62 -23.89
N LEU A 228 1.79 2.85 -22.66
CA LEU A 228 1.47 1.84 -21.69
C LEU A 228 0.05 2.01 -21.15
N VAL A 229 -0.71 0.92 -21.13
CA VAL A 229 -1.94 0.80 -20.34
C VAL A 229 -1.74 -0.27 -19.28
N VAL A 230 -2.12 0.04 -18.05
CA VAL A 230 -2.16 -0.92 -16.95
C VAL A 230 -3.60 -1.14 -16.53
N VAL A 231 -4.07 -2.37 -16.58
CA VAL A 231 -5.39 -2.80 -16.13
C VAL A 231 -5.25 -3.55 -14.82
N VAL A 232 -6.00 -3.12 -13.80
CA VAL A 232 -6.04 -3.76 -12.49
C VAL A 232 -7.37 -4.47 -12.33
N ASP A 233 -7.31 -5.75 -12.00
CA ASP A 233 -8.50 -6.51 -11.60
C ASP A 233 -9.00 -6.05 -10.23
N THR A 234 -10.23 -5.55 -10.20
CA THR A 234 -10.90 -5.07 -9.00
C THR A 234 -12.16 -5.87 -8.70
N GLU A 235 -12.31 -7.07 -9.24
CA GLU A 235 -13.53 -7.86 -9.04
C GLU A 235 -13.80 -8.11 -7.56
N ARG A 236 -12.77 -8.53 -6.81
CA ARG A 236 -12.89 -8.89 -5.38
C ARG A 236 -11.69 -8.41 -4.57
N ASP A 237 -11.94 -8.24 -3.27
CA ASP A 237 -10.89 -7.93 -2.29
C ASP A 237 -11.15 -8.73 -1.00
N GLU A 238 -10.50 -9.86 -0.86
CA GLU A 238 -10.68 -10.80 0.25
C GLU A 238 -9.39 -10.96 1.06
N GLY A 239 -9.49 -10.90 2.38
CA GLY A 239 -8.37 -11.10 3.30
C GLY A 239 -8.02 -9.88 4.15
N ASP A 240 -7.15 -10.11 5.14
CA ASP A 240 -6.81 -9.10 6.16
C ASP A 240 -5.49 -8.37 5.89
N ALA A 241 -4.62 -8.96 5.06
CA ALA A 241 -3.31 -8.40 4.77
C ALA A 241 -2.81 -8.90 3.42
N TRP A 242 -2.20 -8.02 2.64
CA TRP A 242 -1.67 -8.36 1.32
C TRP A 242 -2.70 -9.08 0.45
N THR A 243 -3.89 -8.49 0.40
CA THR A 243 -4.99 -9.06 -0.39
C THR A 243 -4.60 -9.20 -1.86
N PRO A 244 -5.30 -10.03 -2.63
CA PRO A 244 -5.06 -10.13 -4.07
C PRO A 244 -5.16 -8.78 -4.78
N LEU A 245 -6.11 -7.92 -4.38
CA LEU A 245 -6.22 -6.56 -4.91
C LEU A 245 -5.02 -5.68 -4.50
N ASP A 246 -4.52 -5.81 -3.25
CA ASP A 246 -3.30 -5.13 -2.80
C ASP A 246 -2.10 -5.49 -3.69
N ARG A 247 -1.99 -6.76 -4.05
CA ARG A 247 -0.92 -7.24 -4.94
C ARG A 247 -1.07 -6.69 -6.35
N CYS A 248 -2.25 -6.71 -6.92
CA CYS A 248 -2.52 -6.12 -8.23
C CYS A 248 -2.19 -4.62 -8.25
N CYS A 249 -2.55 -3.89 -7.18
CA CYS A 249 -2.20 -2.48 -7.02
C CYS A 249 -0.68 -2.27 -6.89
N SER A 250 0.03 -3.18 -6.21
CA SER A 250 1.50 -3.12 -6.11
C SER A 250 2.19 -3.40 -7.45
N VAL A 251 1.68 -4.33 -8.25
CA VAL A 251 2.13 -4.55 -9.63
C VAL A 251 1.94 -3.29 -10.45
N ALA A 252 0.72 -2.73 -10.44
CA ALA A 252 0.41 -1.52 -11.18
C ALA A 252 1.29 -0.34 -10.76
N ALA A 253 1.42 -0.09 -9.45
CA ALA A 253 2.27 0.95 -8.91
C ALA A 253 3.74 0.80 -9.36
N SER A 254 4.29 -0.42 -9.30
CA SER A 254 5.68 -0.69 -9.65
C SER A 254 5.94 -0.54 -11.16
N VAL A 255 5.01 -1.00 -12.01
CA VAL A 255 5.10 -0.86 -13.47
C VAL A 255 4.99 0.61 -13.89
N LEU A 256 4.03 1.33 -13.32
CA LEU A 256 3.83 2.75 -13.60
C LEU A 256 5.00 3.60 -13.11
N ASP A 257 5.57 3.25 -11.94
CA ASP A 257 6.77 3.88 -11.41
C ASP A 257 7.96 3.72 -12.38
N ALA A 258 8.18 2.50 -12.84
CA ALA A 258 9.24 2.22 -13.82
C ALA A 258 9.00 2.96 -15.15
N ALA A 259 7.76 2.98 -15.65
CA ALA A 259 7.41 3.68 -16.89
C ALA A 259 7.65 5.19 -16.80
N THR A 260 7.17 5.82 -15.73
CA THR A 260 7.35 7.26 -15.51
C THR A 260 8.80 7.65 -15.28
N ALA A 261 9.60 6.80 -14.60
CA ALA A 261 11.03 6.99 -14.44
C ALA A 261 11.78 7.00 -15.80
N HIS A 262 11.27 6.25 -16.78
CA HIS A 262 11.81 6.23 -18.15
C HIS A 262 11.16 7.26 -19.10
N GLY A 263 10.38 8.19 -18.56
CA GLY A 263 9.74 9.25 -19.33
C GLY A 263 8.54 8.81 -20.17
N GLN A 264 7.97 7.63 -19.89
CA GLN A 264 6.78 7.14 -20.59
C GLN A 264 5.51 7.58 -19.87
N GLY A 265 4.52 8.05 -20.64
CA GLY A 265 3.16 8.19 -20.16
C GLY A 265 2.43 6.86 -20.11
N ALA A 266 1.53 6.72 -19.17
CA ALA A 266 0.74 5.51 -19.00
C ALA A 266 -0.71 5.85 -18.68
N ARG A 267 -1.62 4.89 -18.94
CA ARG A 267 -3.01 4.95 -18.49
C ARG A 267 -3.28 3.80 -17.55
N LEU A 268 -3.85 4.11 -16.41
CA LEU A 268 -4.28 3.12 -15.43
C LEU A 268 -5.80 2.97 -15.52
N ILE A 269 -6.27 1.75 -15.69
CA ILE A 269 -7.69 1.40 -15.81
C ILE A 269 -8.05 0.41 -14.71
N ALA A 270 -9.20 0.65 -14.06
CA ALA A 270 -9.78 -0.27 -13.09
C ALA A 270 -11.30 -0.28 -13.21
N ALA A 271 -11.92 -1.38 -12.86
CA ALA A 271 -13.36 -1.62 -12.84
C ALA A 271 -14.06 -1.54 -14.21
N ARG A 272 -13.79 -0.55 -15.04
CA ARG A 272 -14.37 -0.40 -16.37
C ARG A 272 -13.56 0.57 -17.24
N PRO A 273 -13.63 0.46 -18.57
CA PRO A 273 -13.09 1.48 -19.47
C PRO A 273 -13.70 2.85 -19.14
N GLY A 274 -12.88 3.89 -19.14
CA GLY A 274 -13.30 5.23 -18.73
C GLY A 274 -13.17 5.50 -17.21
N LEU A 275 -13.13 4.49 -16.37
CA LEU A 275 -12.76 4.65 -14.95
C LEU A 275 -11.26 4.39 -14.80
N GLY A 276 -10.48 5.43 -14.93
CA GLY A 276 -9.03 5.36 -14.82
C GLY A 276 -8.40 6.73 -14.75
N ILE A 277 -7.11 6.75 -14.58
CA ILE A 277 -6.34 7.98 -14.59
C ILE A 277 -5.23 7.91 -15.64
N ASP A 278 -4.96 9.03 -16.26
CA ASP A 278 -3.82 9.20 -17.15
C ASP A 278 -2.61 9.64 -16.33
N VAL A 279 -1.53 8.90 -16.46
CA VAL A 279 -0.27 9.15 -15.77
C VAL A 279 0.70 9.73 -16.80
N LEU A 280 1.00 11.01 -16.69
CA LEU A 280 1.94 11.68 -17.58
C LEU A 280 3.40 11.44 -17.12
N PRO A 281 4.38 11.49 -18.03
CA PRO A 281 5.79 11.17 -17.72
C PRO A 281 6.44 12.02 -16.63
N ARG A 282 5.89 13.21 -16.37
CA ARG A 282 6.37 14.15 -15.33
C ARG A 282 5.27 14.51 -14.33
N ALA A 283 4.16 13.76 -14.33
CA ALA A 283 3.07 13.99 -13.41
C ALA A 283 3.48 13.69 -11.97
N ASP A 284 2.74 14.24 -11.05
CA ASP A 284 2.92 13.93 -9.63
C ASP A 284 2.63 12.44 -9.37
N ARG A 285 3.70 11.68 -9.13
CA ARG A 285 3.66 10.26 -8.80
C ARG A 285 2.77 10.00 -7.57
N SER A 286 2.67 10.98 -6.68
CA SER A 286 1.86 10.89 -5.47
C SER A 286 0.38 10.73 -5.78
N GLU A 287 -0.15 11.40 -6.81
CA GLU A 287 -1.56 11.29 -7.19
C GLU A 287 -1.92 9.89 -7.66
N MET A 288 -1.08 9.28 -8.48
CA MET A 288 -1.22 7.91 -8.95
C MET A 288 -1.26 6.91 -7.78
N PHE A 289 -0.31 7.03 -6.84
CA PHE A 289 -0.27 6.13 -5.70
C PHE A 289 -1.45 6.32 -4.75
N ARG A 290 -1.88 7.57 -4.55
CA ARG A 290 -3.10 7.89 -3.78
C ARG A 290 -4.35 7.31 -4.44
N TRP A 291 -4.44 7.37 -5.76
CA TRP A 291 -5.55 6.77 -6.49
C TRP A 291 -5.58 5.24 -6.31
N LEU A 292 -4.43 4.57 -6.49
CA LEU A 292 -4.31 3.13 -6.25
C LEU A 292 -4.59 2.76 -4.78
N ALA A 293 -4.18 3.59 -3.82
CA ALA A 293 -4.45 3.36 -2.41
C ALA A 293 -5.94 3.37 -2.08
N LYS A 294 -6.73 4.19 -2.77
CA LYS A 294 -8.19 4.34 -2.58
C LYS A 294 -9.03 3.38 -3.43
N LEU A 295 -8.38 2.58 -4.28
CA LEU A 295 -9.09 1.67 -5.16
C LEU A 295 -9.71 0.53 -4.35
N GLU A 296 -11.02 0.36 -4.47
CA GLU A 296 -11.82 -0.67 -3.81
C GLU A 296 -12.29 -1.73 -4.80
N ALA A 297 -12.77 -2.86 -4.26
CA ALA A 297 -13.40 -3.89 -5.08
C ALA A 297 -14.67 -3.35 -5.74
N SER A 298 -14.80 -3.60 -7.04
CA SER A 298 -15.92 -3.10 -7.85
C SER A 298 -17.02 -4.15 -8.08
N GLY A 299 -16.72 -5.42 -7.88
CA GLY A 299 -17.58 -6.53 -8.26
C GLY A 299 -17.69 -6.77 -9.77
N VAL A 300 -16.99 -6.00 -10.60
CA VAL A 300 -17.01 -6.14 -12.05
C VAL A 300 -15.98 -7.17 -12.48
N PRO A 301 -16.37 -8.24 -13.20
CA PRO A 301 -15.45 -9.25 -13.70
C PRO A 301 -14.40 -8.64 -14.65
N LEU A 302 -13.15 -9.06 -14.50
CA LEU A 302 -12.07 -8.58 -15.36
C LEU A 302 -12.38 -8.79 -16.85
N GLU A 303 -13.03 -9.88 -17.20
CA GLU A 303 -13.44 -10.21 -18.56
C GLU A 303 -14.35 -9.14 -19.19
N GLU A 304 -15.23 -8.53 -18.39
CA GLU A 304 -16.08 -7.42 -18.83
C GLU A 304 -15.26 -6.14 -19.04
N VAL A 305 -14.32 -5.88 -18.14
CA VAL A 305 -13.39 -4.74 -18.30
C VAL A 305 -12.60 -4.87 -19.59
N LEU A 306 -12.01 -6.04 -19.84
CA LEU A 306 -11.24 -6.29 -21.07
C LEU A 306 -12.13 -6.26 -22.32
N ALA A 307 -13.36 -6.78 -22.27
CA ALA A 307 -14.31 -6.72 -23.36
C ALA A 307 -14.69 -5.30 -23.76
N GLY A 308 -14.77 -4.42 -22.76
CA GLY A 308 -15.09 -2.99 -22.96
C GLY A 308 -13.95 -2.16 -23.55
N LEU A 309 -12.70 -2.65 -23.54
CA LEU A 309 -11.58 -1.93 -24.14
C LEU A 309 -11.71 -1.91 -25.68
N GLY A 310 -11.99 -0.75 -26.24
CA GLY A 310 -12.10 -0.53 -27.68
C GLY A 310 -10.77 -0.14 -28.35
N PRO A 311 -10.73 -0.11 -29.69
CA PRO A 311 -9.58 0.38 -30.44
C PRO A 311 -9.21 1.84 -30.10
N GLU A 312 -10.19 2.63 -29.65
CA GLU A 312 -9.97 4.02 -29.25
C GLU A 312 -9.20 4.13 -27.94
N ASP A 313 -9.49 3.25 -26.97
CA ASP A 313 -8.80 3.20 -25.69
C ASP A 313 -7.35 2.76 -25.84
N LEU A 314 -7.06 1.98 -26.88
CA LEU A 314 -5.75 1.38 -27.17
C LEU A 314 -4.98 2.08 -28.30
N ARG A 315 -5.51 3.20 -28.81
CA ARG A 315 -4.83 3.94 -29.89
C ARG A 315 -3.47 4.49 -29.40
N GLY A 316 -2.40 4.15 -30.12
CA GLY A 316 -1.03 4.57 -29.76
C GLY A 316 -0.42 3.80 -28.59
N ILE A 317 -1.11 2.79 -28.06
CA ILE A 317 -0.60 1.94 -26.99
C ILE A 317 0.26 0.82 -27.60
N GLU A 318 1.47 0.67 -27.10
CA GLU A 318 2.40 -0.40 -27.48
C GLU A 318 2.27 -1.60 -26.54
N THR A 319 2.12 -1.33 -25.24
CA THR A 319 2.09 -2.37 -24.22
C THR A 319 0.84 -2.27 -23.34
N LEU A 320 0.17 -3.38 -23.15
CA LEU A 320 -0.94 -3.55 -22.21
C LEU A 320 -0.51 -4.50 -21.09
N VAL A 321 -0.48 -4.02 -19.85
CA VAL A 321 -0.22 -4.84 -18.68
C VAL A 321 -1.53 -5.12 -17.95
N ILE A 322 -1.81 -6.39 -17.66
CA ILE A 322 -3.02 -6.82 -16.95
C ILE A 322 -2.59 -7.49 -15.65
N ALA A 323 -2.89 -6.87 -14.52
CA ALA A 323 -2.61 -7.42 -13.19
C ALA A 323 -3.89 -8.04 -12.61
N PHE A 324 -3.88 -9.33 -12.33
CA PHE A 324 -5.03 -10.04 -11.81
C PHE A 324 -4.63 -11.24 -10.93
N PRO A 325 -5.47 -11.60 -9.93
CA PRO A 325 -5.32 -12.83 -9.16
C PRO A 325 -6.12 -13.96 -9.80
N LEU A 326 -5.85 -15.19 -9.37
CA LEU A 326 -6.70 -16.34 -9.67
C LEU A 326 -7.65 -16.60 -8.52
N TRP A 327 -8.94 -16.47 -8.78
CA TRP A 327 -10.00 -16.75 -7.83
C TRP A 327 -10.51 -18.20 -7.97
N GLY A 328 -10.40 -18.99 -6.89
CA GLY A 328 -11.04 -20.32 -6.82
C GLY A 328 -10.46 -21.39 -7.72
N ARG A 329 -11.17 -22.53 -7.82
CA ARG A 329 -10.75 -23.74 -8.56
C ARG A 329 -11.21 -23.79 -10.03
N GLY A 330 -11.93 -22.78 -10.52
CA GLY A 330 -12.60 -22.85 -11.84
C GLY A 330 -11.86 -22.22 -13.00
N GLY A 331 -10.71 -21.60 -12.79
CA GLY A 331 -10.02 -20.83 -13.84
C GLY A 331 -10.85 -19.65 -14.37
N ARG A 332 -10.37 -18.98 -15.40
CA ARG A 332 -11.07 -17.86 -16.08
C ARG A 332 -11.13 -18.13 -17.61
N PRO A 333 -11.99 -19.04 -18.08
CA PRO A 333 -11.99 -19.46 -19.48
C PRO A 333 -12.32 -18.34 -20.48
N ARG A 334 -13.05 -17.29 -20.02
CA ARG A 334 -13.36 -16.13 -20.87
C ARG A 334 -12.19 -15.14 -21.00
N LEU A 335 -11.22 -15.20 -20.12
CA LEU A 335 -10.06 -14.31 -20.12
C LEU A 335 -9.19 -14.54 -21.36
N GLU A 336 -9.00 -15.79 -21.78
CA GLU A 336 -8.24 -16.14 -22.98
C GLU A 336 -8.77 -15.48 -24.25
N GLY A 337 -10.08 -15.50 -24.43
CA GLY A 337 -10.73 -14.86 -25.58
C GLY A 337 -10.52 -13.35 -25.61
N GLY A 338 -10.63 -12.70 -24.45
CA GLY A 338 -10.36 -11.27 -24.26
C GLY A 338 -8.90 -10.94 -24.59
N VAL A 339 -7.96 -11.69 -24.02
CA VAL A 339 -6.51 -11.49 -24.25
C VAL A 339 -6.14 -11.72 -25.71
N ARG A 340 -6.65 -12.80 -26.35
CA ARG A 340 -6.40 -13.09 -27.78
C ARG A 340 -6.88 -11.96 -28.68
N ARG A 341 -8.00 -11.29 -28.34
CA ARG A 341 -8.46 -10.10 -29.06
C ARG A 341 -7.51 -8.92 -28.85
N LEU A 342 -7.05 -8.69 -27.63
CA LEU A 342 -6.18 -7.56 -27.28
C LEU A 342 -4.78 -7.69 -27.90
N VAL A 343 -4.24 -8.89 -27.99
CA VAL A 343 -2.96 -9.17 -28.69
C VAL A 343 -2.98 -8.75 -30.16
N ARG A 344 -4.14 -8.68 -30.80
CA ARG A 344 -4.29 -8.18 -32.18
C ARG A 344 -4.34 -6.65 -32.26
N LEU A 345 -4.60 -5.97 -31.16
CA LEU A 345 -4.80 -4.51 -31.11
C LEU A 345 -3.55 -3.77 -30.61
N VAL A 346 -2.72 -4.40 -29.81
CA VAL A 346 -1.49 -3.82 -29.25
C VAL A 346 -0.28 -4.69 -29.56
N SER A 347 0.91 -4.10 -29.55
CA SER A 347 2.14 -4.82 -29.89
C SER A 347 2.53 -5.87 -28.85
N ARG A 348 2.20 -5.64 -27.59
CA ARG A 348 2.52 -6.56 -26.49
C ARG A 348 1.44 -6.55 -25.42
N VAL A 349 1.03 -7.75 -24.98
CA VAL A 349 0.17 -7.94 -23.81
C VAL A 349 0.95 -8.68 -22.74
N VAL A 350 1.08 -8.11 -21.56
CA VAL A 350 1.75 -8.70 -20.41
C VAL A 350 0.71 -9.03 -19.34
N CYS A 351 0.56 -10.29 -19.03
CA CYS A 351 -0.36 -10.77 -17.98
C CYS A 351 0.42 -11.08 -16.71
N VAL A 352 0.15 -10.36 -15.63
CA VAL A 352 0.78 -10.58 -14.32
C VAL A 352 -0.20 -11.27 -13.38
N LEU A 353 0.06 -12.56 -13.11
CA LEU A 353 -0.70 -13.35 -12.15
C LEU A 353 -0.18 -13.07 -10.74
N ALA A 354 -0.98 -12.36 -9.96
CA ALA A 354 -0.71 -12.09 -8.55
C ALA A 354 -1.33 -13.18 -7.67
N GLU A 355 -0.52 -13.85 -6.86
CA GLU A 355 -0.92 -14.99 -6.02
C GLU A 355 -1.47 -16.21 -6.77
N PRO A 356 -0.71 -16.82 -7.67
CA PRO A 356 -1.17 -18.04 -8.30
C PRO A 356 -1.23 -19.18 -7.27
N GLY A 357 -2.39 -19.76 -7.07
CA GLY A 357 -2.55 -21.04 -6.35
C GLY A 357 -1.74 -22.14 -7.06
N ALA A 358 -1.18 -23.08 -6.29
CA ALA A 358 -0.12 -23.98 -6.76
C ALA A 358 -0.46 -24.90 -7.95
N GLY A 359 -1.72 -25.13 -8.30
CA GLY A 359 -2.09 -26.10 -9.36
C GLY A 359 -2.72 -25.49 -10.63
N GLU A 360 -3.46 -24.39 -10.51
CA GLU A 360 -4.23 -23.82 -11.63
C GLU A 360 -3.46 -22.73 -12.38
N ALA A 361 -2.53 -22.09 -11.71
CA ALA A 361 -1.71 -21.03 -12.29
C ALA A 361 -0.91 -21.48 -13.50
N GLY A 362 -0.46 -22.74 -13.55
CA GLY A 362 0.23 -23.31 -14.70
C GLY A 362 -0.68 -23.35 -15.94
N ARG A 363 -1.86 -23.94 -15.80
CA ARG A 363 -2.82 -24.06 -16.91
C ARG A 363 -3.29 -22.72 -17.45
N VAL A 364 -3.58 -21.77 -16.55
CA VAL A 364 -3.98 -20.40 -16.97
C VAL A 364 -2.81 -19.68 -17.64
N ALA A 365 -1.59 -19.83 -17.13
CA ALA A 365 -0.41 -19.24 -17.74
C ALA A 365 -0.15 -19.81 -19.14
N GLU A 366 -0.24 -21.14 -19.33
CA GLU A 366 -0.09 -21.81 -20.63
C GLU A 366 -1.18 -21.34 -21.61
N ALA A 367 -2.43 -21.27 -21.18
CA ALA A 367 -3.54 -20.83 -22.01
C ALA A 367 -3.38 -19.36 -22.46
N LEU A 368 -2.94 -18.48 -21.57
CA LEU A 368 -2.68 -17.08 -21.91
C LEU A 368 -1.45 -16.91 -22.81
N SER A 369 -0.40 -17.71 -22.58
CA SER A 369 0.77 -17.75 -23.47
C SER A 369 0.39 -18.25 -24.85
N ALA A 370 -0.45 -19.29 -24.95
CA ALA A 370 -1.00 -19.79 -26.22
C ALA A 370 -1.90 -18.74 -26.90
N ALA A 371 -2.51 -17.83 -26.16
CA ALA A 371 -3.25 -16.68 -26.68
C ALA A 371 -2.34 -15.56 -27.19
N GLY A 372 -1.01 -15.64 -26.96
CA GLY A 372 0.00 -14.68 -27.41
C GLY A 372 0.39 -13.64 -26.37
N ALA A 373 0.04 -13.81 -25.09
CA ALA A 373 0.44 -12.92 -24.04
C ALA A 373 1.79 -13.34 -23.41
N ASP A 374 2.56 -12.37 -22.96
CA ASP A 374 3.71 -12.55 -22.07
C ASP A 374 3.21 -12.73 -20.63
N VAL A 375 3.41 -13.90 -20.05
CA VAL A 375 2.85 -14.21 -18.74
C VAL A 375 3.92 -14.17 -17.66
N ARG A 376 3.64 -13.43 -16.58
CA ARG A 376 4.48 -13.30 -15.39
C ARG A 376 3.73 -13.84 -14.18
N ARG A 377 4.43 -14.55 -13.30
CA ARG A 377 3.83 -15.17 -12.11
C ARG A 377 4.49 -14.66 -10.85
N TRP A 378 3.71 -14.00 -10.02
CA TRP A 378 4.15 -13.50 -8.72
C TRP A 378 3.46 -14.25 -7.58
N GLY A 379 4.16 -15.22 -7.00
CA GLY A 379 3.65 -16.03 -5.89
C GLY A 379 3.68 -15.31 -4.53
N PRO A 380 3.03 -15.89 -3.50
CA PRO A 380 2.88 -15.28 -2.17
C PRO A 380 4.20 -14.94 -1.47
N ALA A 381 5.21 -15.79 -1.62
CA ALA A 381 6.56 -15.61 -1.07
C ALA A 381 7.58 -15.11 -2.10
N GLY A 382 7.14 -14.85 -3.35
CA GLY A 382 8.02 -14.47 -4.46
C GLY A 382 8.42 -13.00 -4.43
N ASP A 383 9.53 -12.70 -5.06
CA ASP A 383 9.96 -11.34 -5.36
C ASP A 383 9.34 -10.87 -6.69
N LEU A 384 8.60 -9.75 -6.66
CA LEU A 384 8.00 -9.18 -7.87
C LEU A 384 9.07 -8.81 -8.90
N VAL A 385 10.23 -8.30 -8.46
CA VAL A 385 11.33 -7.92 -9.36
C VAL A 385 11.81 -9.13 -10.16
N GLN A 386 11.96 -10.28 -9.49
CA GLN A 386 12.35 -11.52 -10.13
C GLN A 386 11.25 -12.02 -11.08
N ALA A 387 9.99 -11.99 -10.64
CA ALA A 387 8.85 -12.40 -11.44
C ALA A 387 8.72 -11.59 -12.73
N MET A 388 8.97 -10.28 -12.68
CA MET A 388 8.88 -9.39 -13.83
C MET A 388 10.04 -9.56 -14.83
N ARG A 389 11.16 -10.14 -14.40
CA ARG A 389 12.32 -10.45 -15.27
C ARG A 389 12.24 -11.82 -15.95
N GLN A 390 11.51 -12.75 -15.35
CA GLN A 390 11.39 -14.12 -15.87
C GLN A 390 10.27 -14.18 -16.91
N GLU A 391 10.63 -14.43 -18.16
CA GLU A 391 9.66 -14.86 -19.18
C GLU A 391 9.28 -16.31 -18.91
N VAL A 392 8.01 -16.60 -18.70
CA VAL A 392 7.51 -17.96 -18.79
C VAL A 392 7.48 -18.33 -20.27
N ARG A 393 8.60 -18.86 -20.77
CA ARG A 393 8.61 -19.48 -22.10
C ARG A 393 7.77 -20.75 -22.00
N ALA A 394 6.77 -20.86 -22.89
CA ALA A 394 5.96 -22.05 -23.07
C ALA A 394 6.82 -23.22 -23.58
#